data_fbfb3fa2b06b422a2c29c49cba1754e8
#
_entry.id   fbfb3fa2b06b422a2c29c49cba1754e8
#
_cell.length_a   1.000
_cell.length_b   1.000
_cell.length_c   1.000
_cell.angle_alpha   90.00
_cell.angle_beta   90.00
_cell.angle_gamma   90.00
#
_symmetry.space_group_name_H-M   'P 1'
#
loop_
_entity.id
_entity.type
_entity.pdbx_description
1 polymer ?
#
loop_
_entity_poly.entity_id
_entity_poly.type
_entity_poly.pdbx_seq_one_letter_code
_entity_poly.pdbx_strand_id
1 'polypeptide(L)'
;MKPAFRMNQLILMIGICLLTFADSFAQDPDLARHFDYDRNAPLNLKRIGVQRRASATIYDITYDSPKGGVVPAYLVVPKGRGPFAAVIWGHWCWQNSSMRNRKQFLDEAVALAQSGLVSLLPDHPISRPGYVPIKDPLDERNATQFLQEVVDMRRGVDVLTARRDVDPKRIGYVGHSCNASVGALLSGLDHRFKAFVLMAGSTSDEVSQNTKAFQDFRQKLGPERVDALITKYSYLDQGKFVSHATPAVVFLQYGARDDGITPQQAQQYAAVVSEPKLFMIYDAEHNLNAEARRDRIHFLVEQLKLKPVADSVIAAIPNLYQPPN
;
A
#
# COMPACT_ATOMS: atom_id res chain seq x y z
N MET A 1 -22.07 20.51 73.38
CA MET A 1 -21.26 19.26 73.28
C MET A 1 -21.75 18.47 72.09
N LYS A 2 -20.94 18.40 70.98
CA LYS A 2 -21.22 17.61 69.81
C LYS A 2 -20.25 16.41 69.84
N PRO A 3 -20.69 15.18 69.59
CA PRO A 3 -19.80 14.04 69.49
C PRO A 3 -19.14 13.98 68.12
N ALA A 4 -17.83 13.72 68.10
CA ALA A 4 -17.01 13.50 66.93
C ALA A 4 -17.34 12.14 66.29
N PHE A 5 -17.65 12.18 65.02
CA PHE A 5 -17.83 10.98 64.20
C PHE A 5 -16.46 10.55 63.63
N ARG A 6 -15.96 9.42 64.09
CA ARG A 6 -14.75 8.78 63.57
C ARG A 6 -15.13 8.06 62.26
N MET A 7 -14.60 8.53 61.17
CA MET A 7 -14.74 7.90 59.85
C MET A 7 -13.67 6.81 59.73
N ASN A 8 -14.08 5.55 59.78
CA ASN A 8 -13.25 4.40 59.47
C ASN A 8 -12.94 4.42 57.97
N GLN A 9 -11.66 4.50 57.65
CA GLN A 9 -11.18 4.30 56.26
C GLN A 9 -11.31 2.83 55.93
N LEU A 10 -12.30 2.50 55.13
CA LEU A 10 -12.39 1.21 54.44
C LEU A 10 -11.56 1.33 53.16
N ILE A 11 -10.32 0.81 53.20
CA ILE A 11 -9.48 0.66 51.98
C ILE A 11 -10.08 -0.49 51.19
N LEU A 12 -10.87 -0.12 50.17
CA LEU A 12 -11.34 -1.05 49.14
C LEU A 12 -10.19 -1.25 48.16
N MET A 13 -9.43 -2.33 48.32
CA MET A 13 -8.51 -2.81 47.27
C MET A 13 -9.35 -3.26 46.10
N ILE A 14 -9.54 -2.37 45.13
CA ILE A 14 -10.00 -2.74 43.78
C ILE A 14 -8.78 -3.39 43.10
N GLY A 15 -8.71 -4.70 43.15
CA GLY A 15 -7.84 -5.48 42.30
C GLY A 15 -8.23 -5.25 40.87
N ILE A 16 -7.54 -4.34 40.19
CA ILE A 16 -7.58 -4.23 38.74
C ILE A 16 -6.91 -5.52 38.21
N CYS A 17 -7.70 -6.55 37.97
CA CYS A 17 -7.33 -7.59 37.04
C CYS A 17 -7.21 -6.93 35.67
N LEU A 18 -6.01 -6.47 35.34
CA LEU A 18 -5.58 -6.30 33.97
C LEU A 18 -5.55 -7.71 33.35
N LEU A 19 -6.74 -8.18 32.94
CA LEU A 19 -6.83 -9.16 31.89
C LEU A 19 -6.25 -8.48 30.65
N THR A 20 -4.95 -8.67 30.47
CA THR A 20 -4.34 -8.52 29.16
C THR A 20 -5.00 -9.54 28.26
N PHE A 21 -6.10 -9.15 27.61
CA PHE A 21 -6.46 -9.72 26.35
C PHE A 21 -5.37 -9.31 25.36
N ALA A 22 -4.21 -9.92 25.49
CA ALA A 22 -3.35 -10.12 24.37
C ALA A 22 -4.03 -11.20 23.53
N ASP A 23 -5.16 -10.84 22.91
CA ASP A 23 -5.58 -11.55 21.71
C ASP A 23 -4.42 -11.36 20.75
N SER A 24 -3.69 -12.44 20.67
CA SER A 24 -2.61 -12.65 19.74
C SER A 24 -3.21 -12.62 18.33
N PHE A 25 -3.41 -11.43 17.78
CA PHE A 25 -3.59 -11.20 16.35
C PHE A 25 -2.24 -11.39 15.66
N ALA A 26 -1.57 -12.51 15.96
CA ALA A 26 -0.42 -12.91 15.21
C ALA A 26 -0.92 -13.44 13.88
N GLN A 27 -0.56 -12.77 12.80
CA GLN A 27 -0.70 -13.31 11.46
C GLN A 27 -0.17 -14.75 11.43
N ASP A 28 -0.86 -15.63 10.71
CA ASP A 28 -0.41 -17.02 10.52
C ASP A 28 1.02 -17.02 9.92
N PRO A 29 2.03 -17.47 10.67
CA PRO A 29 3.42 -17.46 10.20
C PRO A 29 3.63 -18.26 8.92
N ASP A 30 2.79 -19.28 8.66
CA ASP A 30 2.91 -20.11 7.47
C ASP A 30 2.51 -19.34 6.21
N LEU A 31 1.53 -18.44 6.30
CA LEU A 31 1.17 -17.55 5.19
C LEU A 31 2.29 -16.57 4.87
N ALA A 32 2.93 -15.99 5.88
CA ALA A 32 3.98 -15.00 5.70
C ALA A 32 5.25 -15.57 5.03
N ARG A 33 5.56 -16.87 5.23
CA ARG A 33 6.76 -17.54 4.67
C ARG A 33 6.83 -17.50 3.14
N HIS A 34 5.70 -17.46 2.45
CA HIS A 34 5.67 -17.36 0.99
C HIS A 34 6.35 -16.07 0.48
N PHE A 35 6.39 -15.03 1.31
CA PHE A 35 6.95 -13.72 1.00
C PHE A 35 8.37 -13.53 1.54
N ASP A 36 8.98 -14.56 2.12
CA ASP A 36 10.33 -14.46 2.66
C ASP A 36 11.39 -14.32 1.58
N TYR A 37 12.42 -13.59 1.91
CA TYR A 37 13.62 -13.39 1.10
C TYR A 37 14.83 -13.03 1.96
N ASP A 38 16.02 -13.23 1.45
CA ASP A 38 17.25 -12.81 2.12
C ASP A 38 17.38 -11.27 2.08
N ARG A 39 17.11 -10.64 3.22
CA ARG A 39 17.21 -9.18 3.38
C ARG A 39 18.65 -8.68 3.36
N ASN A 40 19.63 -9.55 3.61
CA ASN A 40 21.05 -9.22 3.61
C ASN A 40 21.69 -9.36 2.22
N ALA A 41 21.00 -9.96 1.25
CA ALA A 41 21.47 -10.03 -0.13
C ALA A 41 21.80 -8.62 -0.67
N PRO A 42 22.85 -8.46 -1.48
CA PRO A 42 23.20 -7.17 -2.05
C PRO A 42 22.05 -6.53 -2.83
N LEU A 43 21.86 -5.23 -2.65
CA LEU A 43 20.83 -4.47 -3.40
C LEU A 43 21.21 -4.31 -4.87
N ASN A 44 22.47 -4.35 -5.20
CA ASN A 44 23.03 -4.09 -6.54
C ASN A 44 22.44 -2.82 -7.19
N LEU A 45 22.25 -1.80 -6.35
CA LEU A 45 21.67 -0.52 -6.76
C LEU A 45 22.52 0.14 -7.84
N LYS A 46 21.91 0.38 -9.01
CA LYS A 46 22.56 1.07 -10.13
C LYS A 46 21.80 2.33 -10.46
N ARG A 47 22.52 3.42 -10.73
CA ARG A 47 21.95 4.67 -11.24
C ARG A 47 22.07 4.69 -12.76
N ILE A 48 20.90 4.75 -13.43
CA ILE A 48 20.79 4.74 -14.88
C ILE A 48 20.71 6.17 -15.44
N GLY A 49 20.05 7.07 -14.69
CA GLY A 49 19.84 8.44 -15.14
C GLY A 49 19.59 9.41 -13.99
N VAL A 50 19.62 10.71 -14.29
CA VAL A 50 19.36 11.79 -13.34
C VAL A 50 18.60 12.92 -14.03
N GLN A 51 17.54 13.40 -13.39
CA GLN A 51 16.83 14.63 -13.76
C GLN A 51 16.79 15.57 -12.55
N ARG A 52 17.12 16.83 -12.77
CA ARG A 52 17.03 17.86 -11.71
C ARG A 52 15.73 18.65 -11.88
N ARG A 53 15.01 18.83 -10.79
CA ARG A 53 13.82 19.69 -10.69
C ARG A 53 14.08 20.78 -9.64
N ALA A 54 13.17 21.76 -9.59
CA ALA A 54 13.30 22.87 -8.64
C ALA A 54 13.37 22.38 -7.18
N SER A 55 12.49 21.44 -6.79
CA SER A 55 12.36 20.91 -5.42
C SER A 55 13.10 19.60 -5.17
N ALA A 56 13.49 18.84 -6.21
CA ALA A 56 14.00 17.50 -6.08
C ALA A 56 15.05 17.12 -7.13
N THR A 57 15.76 16.03 -6.87
CA THR A 57 16.50 15.27 -7.88
C THR A 57 15.82 13.94 -8.08
N ILE A 58 15.51 13.58 -9.32
CA ILE A 58 14.95 12.30 -9.72
C ILE A 58 16.10 11.44 -10.24
N TYR A 59 16.36 10.33 -9.59
CA TYR A 59 17.28 9.31 -10.05
C TYR A 59 16.51 8.19 -10.72
N ASP A 60 16.88 7.84 -11.95
CA ASP A 60 16.46 6.59 -12.57
C ASP A 60 17.42 5.52 -12.07
N ILE A 61 16.89 4.51 -11.38
CA ILE A 61 17.68 3.47 -10.72
C ILE A 61 17.16 2.09 -11.07
N THR A 62 18.01 1.09 -10.84
CA THR A 62 17.58 -0.31 -10.73
C THR A 62 18.12 -0.91 -9.45
N TYR A 63 17.41 -1.90 -8.90
CA TYR A 63 17.88 -2.75 -7.80
C TYR A 63 17.46 -4.21 -8.07
N ASP A 64 18.14 -5.16 -7.43
CA ASP A 64 17.84 -6.57 -7.65
C ASP A 64 16.53 -6.99 -6.96
N SER A 65 15.69 -7.72 -7.71
CA SER A 65 14.54 -8.43 -7.17
C SER A 65 14.96 -9.70 -6.45
N PRO A 66 14.53 -9.96 -5.21
CA PRO A 66 14.79 -11.24 -4.54
C PRO A 66 14.19 -12.45 -5.26
N LYS A 67 13.19 -12.24 -6.11
CA LYS A 67 12.57 -13.30 -6.91
C LYS A 67 13.15 -13.41 -8.33
N GLY A 68 14.24 -12.69 -8.59
CA GLY A 68 14.98 -12.70 -9.85
C GLY A 68 14.72 -11.51 -10.75
N GLY A 69 15.74 -11.15 -11.52
CA GLY A 69 15.75 -9.99 -12.39
C GLY A 69 15.99 -8.67 -11.64
N VAL A 70 15.74 -7.57 -12.31
CA VAL A 70 15.95 -6.22 -11.77
C VAL A 70 14.65 -5.44 -11.72
N VAL A 71 14.54 -4.56 -10.73
CA VAL A 71 13.42 -3.64 -10.55
C VAL A 71 13.83 -2.25 -10.99
N PRO A 72 13.34 -1.74 -12.13
CA PRO A 72 13.50 -0.33 -12.47
C PRO A 72 12.66 0.54 -11.55
N ALA A 73 13.19 1.68 -11.10
CA ALA A 73 12.47 2.60 -10.24
C ALA A 73 12.91 4.05 -10.45
N TYR A 74 12.01 4.99 -10.15
CA TYR A 74 12.42 6.36 -9.87
C TYR A 74 12.62 6.53 -8.37
N LEU A 75 13.72 7.20 -8.01
CA LEU A 75 13.99 7.64 -6.66
C LEU A 75 14.01 9.17 -6.66
N VAL A 76 12.98 9.79 -6.09
CA VAL A 76 12.84 11.24 -5.97
C VAL A 76 13.37 11.67 -4.61
N VAL A 77 14.42 12.50 -4.62
CA VAL A 77 15.11 12.92 -3.40
C VAL A 77 14.96 14.44 -3.23
N PRO A 78 14.45 14.91 -2.07
CA PRO A 78 14.35 16.33 -1.75
C PRO A 78 15.69 17.05 -1.80
N LYS A 79 15.68 18.36 -1.98
CA LYS A 79 16.83 19.22 -1.66
C LYS A 79 16.96 19.40 -0.15
N GLY A 80 18.20 19.52 0.34
CA GLY A 80 18.49 19.75 1.76
C GLY A 80 19.09 18.53 2.45
N ARG A 81 19.03 18.56 3.78
CA ARG A 81 19.59 17.50 4.63
C ARG A 81 18.46 16.77 5.35
N GLY A 82 18.52 15.42 5.30
CA GLY A 82 17.62 14.55 6.06
C GLY A 82 17.87 14.58 7.59
N PRO A 83 17.27 13.67 8.34
CA PRO A 83 16.56 12.50 7.82
C PRO A 83 15.14 12.82 7.33
N PHE A 84 14.82 12.40 6.12
CA PHE A 84 13.52 12.57 5.49
C PHE A 84 12.58 11.40 5.76
N ALA A 85 11.28 11.64 5.76
CA ALA A 85 10.31 10.56 5.61
C ALA A 85 10.40 9.97 4.19
N ALA A 86 9.85 8.76 3.99
CA ALA A 86 9.84 8.14 2.68
C ALA A 86 8.49 7.48 2.35
N VAL A 87 8.16 7.38 1.06
CA VAL A 87 6.98 6.65 0.55
C VAL A 87 7.38 5.79 -0.63
N ILE A 88 6.85 4.56 -0.67
CA ILE A 88 6.86 3.71 -1.85
C ILE A 88 5.53 3.88 -2.57
N TRP A 89 5.58 4.08 -3.89
CA TRP A 89 4.42 4.33 -4.73
C TRP A 89 4.24 3.17 -5.70
N GLY A 90 3.14 2.44 -5.56
CA GLY A 90 2.76 1.36 -6.46
C GLY A 90 1.72 1.81 -7.47
N HIS A 91 2.07 1.75 -8.76
CA HIS A 91 1.19 2.17 -9.85
C HIS A 91 0.11 1.12 -10.16
N TRP A 92 -0.96 1.53 -10.85
CA TRP A 92 -1.99 0.62 -11.33
C TRP A 92 -1.53 -0.36 -12.42
N CYS A 93 -2.33 -1.40 -12.66
CA CYS A 93 -2.04 -2.43 -13.66
C CYS A 93 -2.89 -2.34 -14.93
N TRP A 94 -3.62 -1.27 -15.16
CA TRP A 94 -4.51 -1.15 -16.29
C TRP A 94 -3.76 -1.22 -17.63
N GLN A 95 -4.03 -2.29 -18.40
CA GLN A 95 -3.24 -2.66 -19.56
C GLN A 95 -3.16 -1.58 -20.65
N ASN A 96 -4.22 -0.81 -20.83
CA ASN A 96 -4.31 0.20 -21.88
C ASN A 96 -3.80 1.59 -21.45
N SER A 97 -3.33 1.74 -20.21
CA SER A 97 -2.86 3.01 -19.71
C SER A 97 -1.38 3.24 -20.00
N SER A 98 -1.04 4.40 -20.56
CA SER A 98 0.33 4.87 -20.68
C SER A 98 1.00 5.13 -19.34
N MET A 99 0.20 5.22 -18.26
CA MET A 99 0.65 5.43 -16.87
C MET A 99 0.81 4.13 -16.09
N ARG A 100 0.69 2.95 -16.73
CA ARG A 100 0.96 1.65 -16.12
C ARG A 100 2.46 1.43 -15.90
N ASN A 101 3.09 2.32 -15.17
CA ASN A 101 4.51 2.28 -14.83
C ASN A 101 4.84 3.30 -13.72
N ARG A 102 6.08 3.34 -13.31
CA ARG A 102 6.65 4.23 -12.30
C ARG A 102 6.42 5.75 -12.51
N LYS A 103 5.83 6.17 -13.63
CA LYS A 103 5.51 7.59 -13.88
C LYS A 103 4.18 8.01 -13.26
N GLN A 104 3.31 7.07 -12.92
CA GLN A 104 1.94 7.39 -12.47
C GLN A 104 1.92 8.43 -11.34
N PHE A 105 2.76 8.27 -10.33
CA PHE A 105 2.82 9.17 -9.18
C PHE A 105 4.01 10.13 -9.19
N LEU A 106 4.71 10.27 -10.33
CA LEU A 106 5.96 11.06 -10.37
C LEU A 106 5.72 12.53 -10.03
N ASP A 107 4.63 13.12 -10.51
CA ASP A 107 4.33 14.53 -10.25
C ASP A 107 3.94 14.75 -8.77
N GLU A 108 3.21 13.83 -8.16
CA GLU A 108 2.94 13.86 -6.71
C GLU A 108 4.23 13.72 -5.90
N ALA A 109 5.08 12.80 -6.25
CA ALA A 109 6.38 12.58 -5.60
C ALA A 109 7.27 13.83 -5.68
N VAL A 110 7.32 14.49 -6.84
CA VAL A 110 8.07 15.74 -7.03
C VAL A 110 7.47 16.89 -6.23
N ALA A 111 6.14 17.01 -6.19
CA ALA A 111 5.45 18.02 -5.39
C ALA A 111 5.72 17.84 -3.89
N LEU A 112 5.65 16.60 -3.40
CA LEU A 112 5.87 16.27 -1.98
C LEU A 112 7.35 16.36 -1.56
N ALA A 113 8.28 16.35 -2.50
CA ALA A 113 9.70 16.50 -2.17
C ALA A 113 9.98 17.82 -1.43
N GLN A 114 9.27 18.92 -1.74
CA GLN A 114 9.43 20.19 -1.01
C GLN A 114 9.02 20.11 0.48
N SER A 115 8.22 19.12 0.84
CA SER A 115 7.80 18.85 2.22
C SER A 115 8.73 17.90 2.96
N GLY A 116 9.84 17.49 2.32
CA GLY A 116 10.83 16.60 2.90
C GLY A 116 10.49 15.11 2.76
N LEU A 117 9.89 14.72 1.63
CA LEU A 117 9.55 13.34 1.32
C LEU A 117 10.50 12.76 0.26
N VAL A 118 11.19 11.68 0.59
CA VAL A 118 11.84 10.79 -0.39
C VAL A 118 10.79 9.86 -0.96
N SER A 119 10.77 9.67 -2.28
CA SER A 119 9.81 8.79 -2.94
C SER A 119 10.54 7.73 -3.76
N LEU A 120 10.14 6.47 -3.62
CA LEU A 120 10.55 5.36 -4.46
C LEU A 120 9.33 4.89 -5.27
N LEU A 121 9.47 4.88 -6.60
CA LEU A 121 8.42 4.52 -7.54
C LEU A 121 8.91 3.33 -8.38
N PRO A 122 8.73 2.08 -7.92
CA PRO A 122 9.15 0.90 -8.67
C PRO A 122 8.21 0.58 -9.84
N ASP A 123 8.74 -0.08 -10.88
CA ASP A 123 7.92 -0.72 -11.90
C ASP A 123 7.47 -2.11 -11.44
N HIS A 124 6.16 -2.35 -11.48
CA HIS A 124 5.56 -3.67 -11.33
C HIS A 124 6.11 -4.65 -12.39
N PRO A 125 6.24 -5.95 -12.15
CA PRO A 125 6.73 -6.95 -13.12
C PRO A 125 6.12 -6.82 -14.52
N ILE A 126 4.81 -6.51 -14.61
CA ILE A 126 4.11 -6.34 -15.90
C ILE A 126 4.55 -5.10 -16.71
N SER A 127 5.32 -4.21 -16.12
CA SER A 127 5.77 -2.95 -16.74
C SER A 127 7.25 -2.95 -17.06
N ARG A 128 7.93 -4.05 -16.71
CA ARG A 128 9.39 -4.19 -16.91
C ARG A 128 9.73 -4.58 -18.34
N PRO A 129 10.91 -4.20 -18.84
CA PRO A 129 11.38 -4.67 -20.15
C PRO A 129 11.37 -6.20 -20.24
N GLY A 130 10.88 -6.73 -21.37
CA GLY A 130 10.78 -8.16 -21.60
C GLY A 130 9.53 -8.84 -21.03
N TYR A 131 8.61 -8.09 -20.42
CA TYR A 131 7.34 -8.66 -19.98
C TYR A 131 6.55 -9.23 -21.17
N VAL A 132 6.09 -10.47 -21.03
CA VAL A 132 5.21 -11.14 -21.99
C VAL A 132 3.80 -11.20 -21.41
N PRO A 133 2.80 -10.56 -22.07
CA PRO A 133 1.43 -10.56 -21.58
C PRO A 133 0.85 -11.96 -21.40
N ILE A 134 0.20 -12.18 -20.27
CA ILE A 134 -0.49 -13.41 -19.92
C ILE A 134 -1.92 -13.31 -20.44
N LYS A 135 -2.34 -14.27 -21.29
CA LYS A 135 -3.68 -14.27 -21.89
C LYS A 135 -4.69 -15.11 -21.10
N ASP A 136 -4.22 -16.20 -20.50
CA ASP A 136 -5.08 -17.06 -19.67
C ASP A 136 -5.16 -16.45 -18.26
N PRO A 137 -6.35 -16.02 -17.78
CA PRO A 137 -6.50 -15.49 -16.44
C PRO A 137 -6.17 -16.50 -15.33
N LEU A 138 -6.21 -17.81 -15.64
CA LEU A 138 -5.84 -18.89 -14.73
C LEU A 138 -4.36 -19.33 -14.85
N ASP A 139 -3.55 -18.63 -15.64
CA ASP A 139 -2.11 -18.88 -15.69
C ASP A 139 -1.47 -18.52 -14.32
N GLU A 140 -0.79 -19.47 -13.75
CA GLU A 140 -0.14 -19.33 -12.43
C GLU A 140 0.92 -18.22 -12.39
N ARG A 141 1.42 -17.80 -13.54
CA ARG A 141 2.32 -16.65 -13.65
C ARG A 141 1.67 -15.35 -13.12
N ASN A 142 0.33 -15.23 -13.17
CA ASN A 142 -0.36 -14.09 -12.56
C ASN A 142 -0.12 -14.04 -11.06
N ALA A 143 -0.29 -15.17 -10.37
CA ALA A 143 -0.05 -15.26 -8.93
C ALA A 143 1.44 -15.08 -8.57
N THR A 144 2.35 -15.68 -9.35
CA THR A 144 3.80 -15.55 -9.10
C THR A 144 4.32 -14.13 -9.34
N GLN A 145 3.78 -13.41 -10.33
CA GLN A 145 4.10 -12.01 -10.56
C GLN A 145 3.55 -11.10 -9.45
N PHE A 146 2.36 -11.40 -8.94
CA PHE A 146 1.79 -10.68 -7.81
C PHE A 146 2.61 -10.90 -6.53
N LEU A 147 3.02 -12.14 -6.25
CA LEU A 147 3.94 -12.47 -5.17
C LEU A 147 5.27 -11.73 -5.34
N GLN A 148 5.85 -11.73 -6.56
CA GLN A 148 7.09 -11.03 -6.85
C GLN A 148 6.96 -9.55 -6.54
N GLU A 149 5.85 -8.90 -6.93
CA GLU A 149 5.63 -7.48 -6.65
C GLU A 149 5.61 -7.18 -5.15
N VAL A 150 4.92 -8.00 -4.33
CA VAL A 150 4.92 -7.83 -2.87
C VAL A 150 6.35 -7.89 -2.32
N VAL A 151 7.15 -8.86 -2.76
CA VAL A 151 8.55 -9.01 -2.32
C VAL A 151 9.41 -7.86 -2.80
N ASP A 152 9.22 -7.39 -4.03
CA ASP A 152 9.97 -6.27 -4.62
C ASP A 152 9.65 -4.94 -3.91
N MET A 153 8.41 -4.72 -3.47
CA MET A 153 8.05 -3.57 -2.64
C MET A 153 8.71 -3.64 -1.25
N ARG A 154 8.76 -4.82 -0.63
CA ARG A 154 9.52 -5.03 0.62
C ARG A 154 11.01 -4.79 0.42
N ARG A 155 11.57 -5.21 -0.72
CA ARG A 155 12.95 -4.89 -1.11
C ARG A 155 13.15 -3.40 -1.32
N GLY A 156 12.16 -2.70 -1.83
CA GLY A 156 12.13 -1.24 -1.92
C GLY A 156 12.28 -0.55 -0.55
N VAL A 157 11.73 -1.13 0.52
CA VAL A 157 11.97 -0.64 1.89
C VAL A 157 13.45 -0.81 2.26
N ASP A 158 14.09 -1.92 1.86
CA ASP A 158 15.53 -2.10 2.12
C ASP A 158 16.37 -1.04 1.38
N VAL A 159 15.99 -0.69 0.13
CA VAL A 159 16.62 0.41 -0.62
C VAL A 159 16.50 1.74 0.12
N LEU A 160 15.32 2.04 0.68
CA LEU A 160 15.08 3.28 1.42
C LEU A 160 15.84 3.30 2.76
N THR A 161 15.81 2.21 3.51
CA THR A 161 16.45 2.14 4.84
C THR A 161 17.97 2.04 4.79
N ALA A 162 18.57 1.62 3.66
CA ALA A 162 20.00 1.69 3.44
C ALA A 162 20.53 3.12 3.26
N ARG A 163 19.64 4.11 3.06
CA ARG A 163 19.99 5.51 2.89
C ARG A 163 20.16 6.21 4.25
N ARG A 164 21.24 6.96 4.41
CA ARG A 164 21.50 7.75 5.63
C ARG A 164 20.60 8.98 5.78
N ASP A 165 19.99 9.43 4.68
CA ASP A 165 19.13 10.60 4.63
C ASP A 165 17.63 10.25 4.74
N VAL A 166 17.28 8.99 4.99
CA VAL A 166 15.90 8.51 5.24
C VAL A 166 15.75 8.12 6.71
N ASP A 167 14.64 8.54 7.31
CA ASP A 167 14.21 8.10 8.63
C ASP A 167 13.44 6.76 8.50
N PRO A 168 14.01 5.64 8.96
CA PRO A 168 13.37 4.33 8.84
C PRO A 168 12.08 4.18 9.67
N LYS A 169 11.80 5.14 10.55
CA LYS A 169 10.57 5.16 11.36
C LYS A 169 9.42 5.93 10.71
N ARG A 170 9.64 6.54 9.56
CA ARG A 170 8.66 7.36 8.84
C ARG A 170 8.52 6.95 7.39
N ILE A 171 8.17 5.67 7.17
CA ILE A 171 7.97 5.09 5.84
C ILE A 171 6.47 4.85 5.63
N GLY A 172 5.93 5.33 4.52
CA GLY A 172 4.56 5.08 4.06
C GLY A 172 4.51 4.33 2.74
N TYR A 173 3.31 3.90 2.39
CA TYR A 173 2.99 3.24 1.13
C TYR A 173 1.76 3.89 0.50
N VAL A 174 1.78 4.07 -0.80
CA VAL A 174 0.62 4.45 -1.62
C VAL A 174 0.52 3.46 -2.76
N GLY A 175 -0.60 2.78 -2.87
CA GLY A 175 -0.85 1.84 -3.97
C GLY A 175 -2.17 2.12 -4.66
N HIS A 176 -2.18 1.97 -5.99
CA HIS A 176 -3.38 2.14 -6.80
C HIS A 176 -3.76 0.83 -7.48
N SER A 177 -5.05 0.47 -7.42
CA SER A 177 -5.60 -0.72 -8.08
C SER A 177 -4.85 -2.00 -7.62
N CYS A 178 -4.21 -2.74 -8.51
CA CYS A 178 -3.42 -3.93 -8.17
C CYS A 178 -2.38 -3.66 -7.07
N ASN A 179 -1.75 -2.49 -7.06
CA ASN A 179 -0.80 -2.14 -6.02
C ASN A 179 -1.46 -1.67 -4.71
N ALA A 180 -2.75 -1.33 -4.69
CA ALA A 180 -3.48 -1.22 -3.43
C ALA A 180 -3.69 -2.61 -2.80
N SER A 181 -3.94 -3.64 -3.62
CA SER A 181 -3.98 -5.04 -3.16
C SER A 181 -2.63 -5.54 -2.64
N VAL A 182 -1.53 -5.17 -3.33
CA VAL A 182 -0.16 -5.39 -2.81
C VAL A 182 0.04 -4.68 -1.47
N GLY A 183 -0.40 -3.43 -1.35
CA GLY A 183 -0.32 -2.66 -0.10
C GLY A 183 -1.08 -3.29 1.06
N ALA A 184 -2.22 -3.92 0.77
CA ALA A 184 -2.98 -4.66 1.77
C ALA A 184 -2.21 -5.87 2.31
N LEU A 185 -1.52 -6.64 1.45
CA LEU A 185 -0.61 -7.70 1.90
C LEU A 185 0.56 -7.12 2.70
N LEU A 186 1.19 -6.06 2.20
CA LEU A 186 2.31 -5.41 2.86
C LEU A 186 1.97 -4.92 4.27
N SER A 187 0.72 -4.49 4.50
CA SER A 187 0.29 -3.92 5.78
C SER A 187 0.36 -4.94 6.93
N GLY A 188 0.11 -6.22 6.66
CA GLY A 188 0.30 -7.30 7.63
C GLY A 188 1.70 -7.92 7.59
N LEU A 189 2.44 -7.79 6.47
CA LEU A 189 3.74 -8.44 6.27
C LEU A 189 4.93 -7.61 6.73
N ASP A 190 4.86 -6.29 6.66
CA ASP A 190 6.04 -5.43 6.85
C ASP A 190 5.76 -4.24 7.76
N HIS A 191 6.00 -4.41 9.05
CA HIS A 191 5.74 -3.41 10.09
C HIS A 191 6.70 -2.21 10.08
N ARG A 192 7.58 -2.10 9.09
CA ARG A 192 8.38 -0.87 8.86
C ARG A 192 7.54 0.28 8.30
N PHE A 193 6.41 -0.03 7.67
CA PHE A 193 5.47 0.99 7.24
C PHE A 193 4.67 1.55 8.42
N LYS A 194 4.40 2.87 8.38
CA LYS A 194 3.59 3.60 9.37
C LYS A 194 2.21 3.98 8.85
N ALA A 195 2.08 4.09 7.54
CA ALA A 195 0.84 4.52 6.90
C ALA A 195 0.70 3.88 5.53
N PHE A 196 -0.53 3.52 5.19
CA PHE A 196 -0.91 2.99 3.89
C PHE A 196 -2.03 3.83 3.30
N VAL A 197 -1.93 4.17 2.01
CA VAL A 197 -3.04 4.67 1.20
C VAL A 197 -3.34 3.61 0.14
N LEU A 198 -4.51 3.01 0.21
CA LEU A 198 -4.97 1.94 -0.68
C LEU A 198 -6.09 2.48 -1.57
N MET A 199 -5.76 2.76 -2.83
CA MET A 199 -6.62 3.46 -3.78
C MET A 199 -7.27 2.45 -4.74
N ALA A 200 -8.59 2.33 -4.72
CA ALA A 200 -9.37 1.52 -5.65
C ALA A 200 -8.79 0.10 -5.83
N GLY A 201 -8.35 -0.51 -4.72
CA GLY A 201 -7.84 -1.89 -4.70
C GLY A 201 -8.96 -2.89 -4.76
N SER A 202 -8.62 -4.15 -5.11
CA SER A 202 -9.56 -5.25 -4.97
C SER A 202 -9.94 -5.49 -3.51
N THR A 203 -10.86 -6.40 -3.29
CA THR A 203 -11.37 -6.76 -1.96
C THR A 203 -10.79 -8.10 -1.50
N SER A 204 -11.08 -8.55 -0.27
CA SER A 204 -10.73 -9.90 0.18
C SER A 204 -11.39 -10.98 -0.70
N ASP A 205 -10.83 -12.17 -0.68
CA ASP A 205 -11.38 -13.31 -1.42
C ASP A 205 -12.84 -13.56 -1.04
N GLU A 206 -13.19 -13.47 0.24
CA GLU A 206 -14.56 -13.64 0.71
C GLU A 206 -15.53 -12.65 0.07
N VAL A 207 -15.18 -11.36 0.05
CA VAL A 207 -16.03 -10.32 -0.57
C VAL A 207 -16.11 -10.51 -2.08
N SER A 208 -14.98 -10.82 -2.74
CA SER A 208 -14.91 -11.00 -4.19
C SER A 208 -15.72 -12.21 -4.65
N GLN A 209 -15.56 -13.34 -3.98
CA GLN A 209 -16.22 -14.61 -4.35
C GLN A 209 -17.74 -14.58 -4.19
N ASN A 210 -18.26 -13.70 -3.35
CA ASN A 210 -19.71 -13.51 -3.17
C ASN A 210 -20.35 -12.63 -4.26
N THR A 211 -19.58 -12.16 -5.24
CA THR A 211 -20.13 -11.33 -6.34
C THR A 211 -20.65 -12.18 -7.49
N LYS A 212 -21.70 -11.66 -8.17
CA LYS A 212 -22.19 -12.29 -9.41
C LYS A 212 -21.10 -12.33 -10.46
N ALA A 213 -20.32 -11.28 -10.63
CA ALA A 213 -19.23 -11.20 -11.60
C ALA A 213 -18.21 -12.33 -11.39
N PHE A 214 -17.83 -12.62 -10.14
CA PHE A 214 -16.94 -13.73 -9.83
C PHE A 214 -17.60 -15.09 -10.13
N GLN A 215 -18.86 -15.28 -9.79
CA GLN A 215 -19.57 -16.54 -10.06
C GLN A 215 -19.71 -16.80 -11.56
N ASP A 216 -20.01 -15.77 -12.36
CA ASP A 216 -20.06 -15.87 -13.82
C ASP A 216 -18.65 -16.20 -14.40
N PHE A 217 -17.61 -15.58 -13.89
CA PHE A 217 -16.21 -15.86 -14.23
C PHE A 217 -15.83 -17.31 -13.91
N ARG A 218 -16.14 -17.77 -12.69
CA ARG A 218 -15.90 -19.12 -12.21
C ARG A 218 -16.61 -20.15 -13.09
N GLN A 219 -17.89 -19.91 -13.40
CA GLN A 219 -18.66 -20.79 -14.28
C GLN A 219 -18.09 -20.84 -15.69
N LYS A 220 -17.65 -19.72 -16.25
CA LYS A 220 -17.08 -19.62 -17.61
C LYS A 220 -15.73 -20.34 -17.74
N LEU A 221 -14.88 -20.29 -16.73
CA LEU A 221 -13.51 -20.83 -16.79
C LEU A 221 -13.39 -22.25 -16.23
N GLY A 222 -14.46 -22.79 -15.67
CA GLY A 222 -14.51 -24.12 -15.03
C GLY A 222 -14.31 -24.03 -13.51
N PRO A 223 -15.35 -24.34 -12.73
CA PRO A 223 -15.33 -24.23 -11.26
C PRO A 223 -14.13 -24.93 -10.61
N GLU A 224 -13.86 -26.17 -11.01
CA GLU A 224 -12.76 -26.96 -10.42
C GLU A 224 -11.39 -26.31 -10.62
N ARG A 225 -11.14 -25.75 -11.79
CA ARG A 225 -9.87 -25.07 -12.10
C ARG A 225 -9.72 -23.77 -11.30
N VAL A 226 -10.79 -22.99 -11.20
CA VAL A 226 -10.79 -21.73 -10.43
C VAL A 226 -10.59 -22.02 -8.95
N ASP A 227 -11.33 -22.99 -8.38
CA ASP A 227 -11.26 -23.33 -6.97
C ASP A 227 -9.90 -23.93 -6.59
N ALA A 228 -9.30 -24.74 -7.46
CA ALA A 228 -7.95 -25.27 -7.25
C ALA A 228 -6.91 -24.14 -7.22
N LEU A 229 -7.04 -23.15 -8.11
CA LEU A 229 -6.13 -22.00 -8.15
C LEU A 229 -6.27 -21.14 -6.88
N ILE A 230 -7.50 -20.81 -6.48
CA ILE A 230 -7.77 -20.06 -5.25
C ILE A 230 -7.21 -20.78 -4.02
N THR A 231 -7.45 -22.08 -3.92
CA THR A 231 -6.91 -22.88 -2.81
C THR A 231 -5.39 -22.85 -2.78
N LYS A 232 -4.74 -23.06 -3.92
CA LYS A 232 -3.28 -23.06 -4.06
C LYS A 232 -2.66 -21.73 -3.68
N TYR A 233 -3.28 -20.63 -4.04
CA TYR A 233 -2.78 -19.27 -3.84
C TYR A 233 -3.53 -18.50 -2.74
N SER A 234 -4.22 -19.20 -1.85
CA SER A 234 -4.99 -18.60 -0.74
C SER A 234 -4.17 -17.72 0.21
N TYR A 235 -2.83 -17.86 0.18
CA TYR A 235 -1.91 -16.98 0.88
C TYR A 235 -1.78 -15.58 0.25
N LEU A 236 -2.37 -15.34 -0.94
CA LEU A 236 -2.45 -14.02 -1.57
C LEU A 236 -3.74 -13.27 -1.23
N ASP A 237 -4.64 -13.83 -0.42
CA ASP A 237 -5.84 -13.15 0.04
C ASP A 237 -5.49 -11.95 0.93
N GLN A 238 -5.77 -10.76 0.43
CA GLN A 238 -5.47 -9.49 1.10
C GLN A 238 -6.18 -9.34 2.45
N GLY A 239 -7.38 -9.92 2.62
CA GLY A 239 -8.15 -9.87 3.85
C GLY A 239 -7.39 -10.45 5.04
N LYS A 240 -6.64 -11.52 4.80
CA LYS A 240 -5.81 -12.19 5.82
C LYS A 240 -4.66 -11.33 6.35
N PHE A 241 -4.25 -10.31 5.62
CA PHE A 241 -3.11 -9.46 5.99
C PHE A 241 -3.55 -8.09 6.48
N VAL A 242 -4.48 -7.45 5.78
CA VAL A 242 -4.92 -6.10 6.14
C VAL A 242 -5.65 -6.04 7.49
N SER A 243 -6.20 -7.16 7.95
CA SER A 243 -6.73 -7.33 9.31
C SER A 243 -5.66 -7.27 10.40
N HIS A 244 -4.38 -7.32 10.03
CA HIS A 244 -3.21 -7.28 10.91
C HIS A 244 -2.31 -6.05 10.65
N ALA A 245 -2.84 -5.00 10.03
CA ALA A 245 -2.08 -3.81 9.68
C ALA A 245 -1.61 -2.98 10.90
N THR A 246 -2.26 -3.13 12.05
CA THR A 246 -1.88 -2.44 13.30
C THR A 246 -0.39 -2.66 13.62
N PRO A 247 0.40 -1.60 13.99
CA PRO A 247 -0.06 -0.24 14.34
C PRO A 247 -0.05 0.77 13.19
N ALA A 248 0.12 0.34 11.95
CA ALA A 248 0.05 1.25 10.81
C ALA A 248 -1.39 1.75 10.58
N VAL A 249 -1.53 2.99 10.14
CA VAL A 249 -2.83 3.56 9.78
C VAL A 249 -3.12 3.26 8.31
N VAL A 250 -4.29 2.69 8.02
CA VAL A 250 -4.71 2.38 6.65
C VAL A 250 -5.77 3.37 6.19
N PHE A 251 -5.53 4.05 5.08
CA PHE A 251 -6.49 4.91 4.42
C PHE A 251 -6.99 4.26 3.12
N LEU A 252 -8.25 3.88 3.10
CA LEU A 252 -8.93 3.29 1.97
C LEU A 252 -9.67 4.36 1.16
N GLN A 253 -9.41 4.44 -0.14
CA GLN A 253 -10.04 5.39 -1.07
C GLN A 253 -10.70 4.64 -2.23
N TYR A 254 -12.00 4.85 -2.46
CA TYR A 254 -12.75 4.24 -3.56
C TYR A 254 -13.56 5.27 -4.34
N GLY A 255 -13.87 4.97 -5.60
CA GLY A 255 -14.76 5.74 -6.43
C GLY A 255 -16.20 5.22 -6.35
N ALA A 256 -17.18 6.11 -6.25
CA ALA A 256 -18.61 5.74 -6.26
C ALA A 256 -19.06 5.19 -7.63
N ARG A 257 -18.34 5.54 -8.69
CA ARG A 257 -18.59 5.11 -10.08
C ARG A 257 -17.51 4.19 -10.61
N ASP A 258 -16.81 3.48 -9.71
CA ASP A 258 -15.81 2.48 -10.09
C ASP A 258 -16.51 1.26 -10.69
N ASP A 259 -16.15 0.87 -11.92
CA ASP A 259 -16.73 -0.29 -12.62
C ASP A 259 -16.25 -1.64 -12.04
N GLY A 260 -15.11 -1.64 -11.35
CA GLY A 260 -14.48 -2.84 -10.79
C GLY A 260 -14.90 -3.14 -9.36
N ILE A 261 -15.07 -2.10 -8.52
CA ILE A 261 -15.34 -2.23 -7.08
C ILE A 261 -16.53 -1.35 -6.71
N THR A 262 -17.66 -1.97 -6.41
CA THR A 262 -18.84 -1.23 -5.98
C THR A 262 -18.66 -0.62 -4.58
N PRO A 263 -19.38 0.48 -4.25
CA PRO A 263 -19.37 1.04 -2.90
C PRO A 263 -19.70 0.02 -1.80
N GLN A 264 -20.59 -0.92 -2.07
CA GLN A 264 -20.94 -1.97 -1.13
C GLN A 264 -19.77 -2.93 -0.87
N GLN A 265 -19.08 -3.37 -1.91
CA GLN A 265 -17.87 -4.21 -1.78
C GLN A 265 -16.77 -3.46 -1.01
N ALA A 266 -16.57 -2.18 -1.30
CA ALA A 266 -15.62 -1.33 -0.60
C ALA A 266 -15.94 -1.22 0.90
N GLN A 267 -17.22 -1.07 1.28
CA GLN A 267 -17.68 -1.06 2.68
C GLN A 267 -17.45 -2.41 3.37
N GLN A 268 -17.78 -3.51 2.70
CA GLN A 268 -17.55 -4.86 3.23
C GLN A 268 -16.05 -5.11 3.48
N TYR A 269 -15.21 -4.70 2.53
CA TYR A 269 -13.77 -4.84 2.69
C TYR A 269 -13.22 -3.92 3.80
N ALA A 270 -13.71 -2.68 3.90
CA ALA A 270 -13.31 -1.77 4.97
C ALA A 270 -13.61 -2.34 6.37
N ALA A 271 -14.65 -3.18 6.52
CA ALA A 271 -14.94 -3.87 7.77
C ALA A 271 -13.89 -4.91 8.17
N VAL A 272 -13.15 -5.47 7.20
CA VAL A 272 -12.07 -6.44 7.44
C VAL A 272 -10.78 -5.77 7.88
N VAL A 273 -10.55 -4.53 7.45
CA VAL A 273 -9.30 -3.78 7.75
C VAL A 273 -9.21 -3.46 9.24
N SER A 274 -8.05 -3.73 9.86
CA SER A 274 -7.82 -3.41 11.28
C SER A 274 -7.82 -1.90 11.56
N GLU A 275 -8.14 -1.53 12.78
CA GLU A 275 -7.93 -0.15 13.27
C GLU A 275 -6.44 0.09 13.61
N PRO A 276 -5.92 1.34 13.47
CA PRO A 276 -6.65 2.53 13.01
C PRO A 276 -6.78 2.62 11.49
N LYS A 277 -7.95 3.02 11.00
CA LYS A 277 -8.21 3.18 9.57
C LYS A 277 -9.05 4.42 9.25
N LEU A 278 -8.94 4.87 8.00
CA LEU A 278 -9.81 5.84 7.36
C LEU A 278 -10.45 5.20 6.12
N PHE A 279 -11.69 5.53 5.84
CA PHE A 279 -12.41 5.01 4.68
C PHE A 279 -13.23 6.12 4.03
N MET A 280 -13.00 6.35 2.74
CA MET A 280 -13.69 7.37 1.96
C MET A 280 -14.13 6.83 0.60
N ILE A 281 -15.33 7.22 0.18
CA ILE A 281 -15.87 6.99 -1.16
C ILE A 281 -16.07 8.36 -1.80
N TYR A 282 -15.44 8.57 -2.97
CA TYR A 282 -15.46 9.83 -3.71
C TYR A 282 -16.40 9.74 -4.91
N ASP A 283 -16.98 10.86 -5.33
CA ASP A 283 -17.71 10.96 -6.59
C ASP A 283 -16.72 10.91 -7.77
N ALA A 284 -16.22 9.70 -8.04
CA ALA A 284 -15.16 9.42 -8.99
C ALA A 284 -15.26 8.00 -9.55
N GLU A 285 -14.53 7.75 -10.61
CA GLU A 285 -14.28 6.42 -11.19
C GLU A 285 -13.05 5.76 -10.54
N HIS A 286 -12.55 4.68 -11.13
CA HIS A 286 -11.40 3.90 -10.66
C HIS A 286 -10.12 4.74 -10.47
N ASN A 287 -9.90 5.77 -11.30
CA ASN A 287 -8.73 6.65 -11.24
C ASN A 287 -8.76 7.65 -10.07
N LEU A 288 -9.91 7.78 -9.39
CA LEU A 288 -10.20 8.77 -8.36
C LEU A 288 -10.07 10.22 -8.86
N ASN A 289 -10.30 11.19 -8.01
CA ASN A 289 -10.36 12.60 -8.37
C ASN A 289 -9.34 13.46 -7.58
N ALA A 290 -9.36 14.76 -7.83
CA ALA A 290 -8.49 15.73 -7.15
C ALA A 290 -8.76 15.82 -5.63
N GLU A 291 -9.99 15.57 -5.20
CA GLU A 291 -10.35 15.54 -3.78
C GLU A 291 -9.67 14.37 -3.08
N ALA A 292 -9.79 13.16 -3.64
CA ALA A 292 -9.09 11.97 -3.12
C ALA A 292 -7.57 12.19 -3.06
N ARG A 293 -6.98 12.88 -4.05
CA ARG A 293 -5.57 13.25 -4.05
C ARG A 293 -5.22 14.20 -2.92
N ARG A 294 -6.02 15.25 -2.71
CA ARG A 294 -5.82 16.20 -1.61
C ARG A 294 -5.83 15.48 -0.27
N ASP A 295 -6.83 14.64 -0.04
CA ASP A 295 -7.02 13.95 1.22
C ASP A 295 -5.88 12.96 1.53
N ARG A 296 -5.40 12.19 0.52
CA ARG A 296 -4.24 11.31 0.74
C ARG A 296 -2.94 12.07 0.98
N ILE A 297 -2.76 13.24 0.37
CA ILE A 297 -1.58 14.07 0.63
C ILE A 297 -1.63 14.62 2.07
N HIS A 298 -2.76 15.13 2.53
CA HIS A 298 -2.92 15.59 3.91
C HIS A 298 -2.72 14.45 4.90
N PHE A 299 -3.27 13.26 4.61
CA PHE A 299 -3.04 12.06 5.41
C PHE A 299 -1.55 11.72 5.52
N LEU A 300 -0.81 11.71 4.41
CA LEU A 300 0.63 11.44 4.42
C LEU A 300 1.40 12.51 5.20
N VAL A 301 1.03 13.79 5.05
CA VAL A 301 1.62 14.91 5.80
C VAL A 301 1.49 14.67 7.31
N GLU A 302 0.31 14.28 7.77
CA GLU A 302 0.02 14.01 9.18
C GLU A 302 0.77 12.77 9.68
N GLN A 303 0.59 11.63 9.00
CA GLN A 303 1.10 10.34 9.49
C GLN A 303 2.63 10.26 9.44
N LEU A 304 3.25 10.88 8.44
CA LEU A 304 4.71 10.89 8.26
C LEU A 304 5.37 12.16 8.81
N LYS A 305 4.62 13.05 9.45
CA LYS A 305 5.12 14.31 10.02
C LYS A 305 5.93 15.12 9.02
N LEU A 306 5.36 15.32 7.84
CA LEU A 306 5.95 16.15 6.78
C LEU A 306 5.70 17.63 7.07
N LYS A 307 6.45 18.49 6.39
CA LYS A 307 6.08 19.91 6.32
C LYS A 307 4.77 20.05 5.55
N PRO A 308 3.89 20.98 5.95
CA PRO A 308 2.64 21.22 5.22
C PRO A 308 2.85 21.47 3.73
N VAL A 309 1.93 20.98 2.93
CA VAL A 309 1.86 21.23 1.48
C VAL A 309 0.73 22.21 1.23
N ALA A 310 1.02 23.30 0.54
CA ALA A 310 -0.03 24.28 0.20
C ALA A 310 -1.04 23.67 -0.79
N ASP A 311 -2.32 23.95 -0.61
CA ASP A 311 -3.39 23.45 -1.49
C ASP A 311 -3.18 23.87 -2.96
N SER A 312 -2.58 25.03 -3.21
CA SER A 312 -2.22 25.47 -4.56
C SER A 312 -1.19 24.56 -5.23
N VAL A 313 -0.27 23.97 -4.46
CA VAL A 313 0.70 22.97 -4.96
C VAL A 313 0.00 21.66 -5.27
N ILE A 314 -0.92 21.23 -4.40
CA ILE A 314 -1.70 20.00 -4.61
C ILE A 314 -2.60 20.15 -5.84
N ALA A 315 -3.24 21.28 -6.00
CA ALA A 315 -4.13 21.56 -7.13
C ALA A 315 -3.37 21.65 -8.48
N ALA A 316 -2.09 22.06 -8.45
CA ALA A 316 -1.25 22.11 -9.64
C ALA A 316 -0.74 20.75 -10.13
N ILE A 317 -0.90 19.68 -9.36
CA ILE A 317 -0.53 18.32 -9.77
C ILE A 317 -1.50 17.86 -10.88
N PRO A 318 -1.01 17.43 -12.05
CA PRO A 318 -1.88 16.98 -13.14
C PRO A 318 -2.80 15.83 -12.71
N ASN A 319 -4.02 15.79 -13.26
CA ASN A 319 -4.87 14.62 -13.10
C ASN A 319 -4.28 13.44 -13.85
N LEU A 320 -4.23 12.30 -13.20
CA LEU A 320 -3.53 11.11 -13.72
C LEU A 320 -4.15 10.52 -14.98
N TYR A 321 -5.42 10.82 -15.25
CA TYR A 321 -6.14 10.28 -16.38
C TYR A 321 -7.28 11.21 -16.79
N GLN A 322 -7.23 11.68 -18.02
CA GLN A 322 -8.43 12.04 -18.74
C GLN A 322 -8.62 10.91 -19.77
N PRO A 323 -9.77 10.22 -19.81
CA PRO A 323 -10.06 9.32 -20.91
C PRO A 323 -9.92 10.09 -22.22
N PRO A 324 -9.47 9.48 -23.30
CA PRO A 324 -9.55 10.11 -24.61
C PRO A 324 -11.02 10.45 -24.88
N ASN A 325 -11.28 11.72 -25.21
CA ASN A 325 -12.59 12.20 -25.67
C ASN A 325 -13.04 11.41 -26.89
#